data_e2790684d47bfd219c6593418ff29606
#
_entry.id   e2790684d47bfd219c6593418ff29606
#
_cell.length_a   1.000
_cell.length_b   1.000
_cell.length_c   1.000
_cell.angle_alpha   90.00
_cell.angle_beta   90.00
_cell.angle_gamma   90.00
#
_symmetry.space_group_name_H-M   'P 1'
#
loop_
_entity.id
_entity.type
_entity.pdbx_description
1 polymer ?
#
loop_
_entity_poly.entity_id
_entity_poly.type
_entity_poly.pdbx_seq_one_letter_code
_entity_poly.pdbx_strand_id
1 'polypeptide(L)'
;LIYRRSRDTGALLEREENPDTPRTAEIPIVSATASSMWKLPRALPLAWILYLTGLLIFVLLPIPSDPQAACAAILHWDNYMPFGSLNAVADQFRDGETLRGTLYALSIVLNIALFMPLGALAEMTWRIRRSRKASESLPDDGGRLTRAIPTQRVLVWLMIGTLLSCLIEFTQYTGLFGLVPCTYRVVDIDDVITNALGTYLGVRLLPFMARN
;
A
#
# COMPACT_ATOMS: atom_id res chain seq x y z
N LEU A 1 32.46 -45.33 39.84
CA LEU A 1 32.93 -45.73 41.19
C LEU A 1 33.53 -44.50 41.88
N ILE A 2 32.99 -44.21 43.09
CA ILE A 2 33.53 -43.38 44.20
C ILE A 2 33.38 -41.87 44.05
N TYR A 3 32.27 -41.44 44.61
CA TYR A 3 31.96 -40.14 45.18
C TYR A 3 32.94 -39.82 46.32
N ARG A 4 33.63 -38.68 46.26
CA ARG A 4 34.29 -38.10 47.41
C ARG A 4 33.86 -36.66 47.62
N ARG A 5 33.06 -36.49 48.64
CA ARG A 5 32.63 -35.23 49.26
C ARG A 5 33.83 -34.63 49.99
N SER A 6 34.23 -33.41 49.71
CA SER A 6 35.07 -32.62 50.62
C SER A 6 34.31 -31.36 51.03
N ARG A 7 34.11 -31.26 52.32
CA ARG A 7 33.61 -30.10 53.06
C ARG A 7 34.76 -29.14 53.33
N ASP A 8 34.32 -27.89 53.53
CA ASP A 8 35.01 -26.80 54.23
C ASP A 8 36.03 -26.01 53.40
N THR A 9 35.77 -24.80 53.09
CA THR A 9 36.03 -23.60 53.86
C THR A 9 35.58 -22.38 53.15
N GLY A 10 34.73 -21.54 53.76
CA GLY A 10 34.40 -20.22 53.31
C GLY A 10 35.59 -19.31 53.27
N ALA A 11 36.07 -18.95 52.12
CA ALA A 11 36.90 -17.82 51.86
C ALA A 11 36.15 -16.83 51.01
N LEU A 12 35.72 -15.75 51.62
CA LEU A 12 35.28 -14.54 50.92
C LEU A 12 36.48 -14.05 50.11
N LEU A 13 36.45 -14.32 48.80
CA LEU A 13 37.33 -13.64 47.88
C LEU A 13 36.80 -12.21 47.71
N GLU A 14 37.34 -11.30 48.53
CA GLU A 14 37.29 -9.88 48.20
C GLU A 14 37.88 -9.70 46.81
N ARG A 15 37.02 -9.29 45.89
CA ARG A 15 37.42 -8.94 44.55
C ARG A 15 38.15 -7.59 44.65
N GLU A 16 39.45 -7.64 44.65
CA GLU A 16 40.32 -6.47 44.54
C GLU A 16 40.01 -5.76 43.24
N GLU A 17 39.33 -4.62 43.32
CA GLU A 17 38.95 -3.77 42.20
C GLU A 17 40.23 -3.09 41.69
N ASN A 18 40.74 -3.54 40.54
CA ASN A 18 41.93 -2.98 39.92
C ASN A 18 41.60 -1.54 39.44
N PRO A 19 42.26 -0.50 39.99
CA PRO A 19 41.99 0.90 39.67
C PRO A 19 42.36 1.31 38.23
N ASP A 20 43.07 0.44 37.48
CA ASP A 20 43.57 0.75 36.12
C ASP A 20 42.70 0.18 35.00
N THR A 21 41.50 -0.34 35.27
CA THR A 21 40.56 -0.65 34.18
C THR A 21 40.01 0.65 33.60
N PRO A 22 40.28 0.96 32.32
CA PRO A 22 39.67 2.14 31.69
C PRO A 22 38.16 1.95 31.76
N ARG A 23 37.45 2.90 32.41
CA ARG A 23 36.00 2.97 32.39
C ARG A 23 35.59 2.96 30.92
N THR A 24 35.04 1.84 30.46
CA THR A 24 34.35 1.78 29.19
C THR A 24 33.34 2.90 29.22
N ALA A 25 33.60 3.94 28.43
CA ALA A 25 32.65 5.03 28.24
C ALA A 25 31.33 4.38 27.86
N GLU A 26 30.33 4.50 28.71
CA GLU A 26 28.96 4.14 28.37
C GLU A 26 28.60 4.98 27.18
N ILE A 27 28.60 4.35 25.99
CA ILE A 27 28.05 4.94 24.77
C ILE A 27 26.58 5.20 25.10
N PRO A 28 26.14 6.46 25.14
CA PRO A 28 24.75 6.73 25.40
C PRO A 28 23.95 6.03 24.30
N ILE A 29 23.21 4.99 24.68
CA ILE A 29 22.26 4.31 23.81
C ILE A 29 21.21 5.37 23.50
N VAL A 30 21.32 5.96 22.31
CA VAL A 30 20.29 6.82 21.72
C VAL A 30 19.09 5.92 21.38
N SER A 31 18.32 5.57 22.41
CA SER A 31 17.13 4.71 22.31
C SER A 31 15.83 5.51 22.33
N ALA A 32 15.82 6.76 21.83
CA ALA A 32 14.67 7.62 22.14
C ALA A 32 13.77 8.02 20.98
N THR A 33 14.02 7.63 19.74
CA THR A 33 13.18 8.11 18.63
C THR A 33 12.44 7.06 17.80
N ALA A 34 12.76 5.78 17.95
CA ALA A 34 12.07 4.71 17.22
C ALA A 34 10.70 4.32 17.80
N SER A 35 10.39 4.72 19.04
CA SER A 35 9.19 4.25 19.75
C SER A 35 7.91 5.00 19.41
N SER A 36 7.97 6.14 18.73
CA SER A 36 6.77 6.95 18.43
C SER A 36 6.01 6.51 17.18
N MET A 37 6.68 5.92 16.21
CA MET A 37 6.03 5.47 14.96
C MET A 37 5.12 4.25 15.14
N TRP A 38 5.30 3.46 16.19
CA TRP A 38 4.53 2.23 16.45
C TRP A 38 3.17 2.46 17.14
N LYS A 39 2.84 3.71 17.50
CA LYS A 39 1.52 4.08 18.04
C LYS A 39 0.43 4.19 16.97
N LEU A 40 0.69 3.73 15.76
CA LEU A 40 -0.22 3.79 14.59
C LEU A 40 -1.40 2.77 14.53
N PRO A 41 -1.69 1.91 15.53
CA PRO A 41 -2.79 0.96 15.37
C PRO A 41 -4.18 1.61 15.26
N ARG A 42 -4.36 2.85 15.74
CA ARG A 42 -5.65 3.56 15.66
C ARG A 42 -5.82 4.35 14.35
N ALA A 43 -4.72 4.86 13.79
CA ALA A 43 -4.74 5.60 12.53
C ALA A 43 -4.91 4.70 11.30
N LEU A 44 -4.45 3.44 11.34
CA LEU A 44 -4.51 2.54 10.20
C LEU A 44 -5.94 2.18 9.76
N PRO A 45 -6.87 1.76 10.65
CA PRO A 45 -8.26 1.55 10.24
C PRO A 45 -8.93 2.84 9.73
N LEU A 46 -8.61 3.99 10.32
CA LEU A 46 -9.09 5.27 9.81
C LEU A 46 -8.57 5.55 8.40
N ALA A 47 -7.28 5.32 8.14
CA ALA A 47 -6.69 5.46 6.81
C ALA A 47 -7.37 4.55 5.78
N TRP A 48 -7.70 3.31 6.15
CA TRP A 48 -8.46 2.39 5.30
C TRP A 48 -9.88 2.90 5.04
N ILE A 49 -10.60 3.37 6.06
CA ILE A 49 -11.95 3.91 5.91
C ILE A 49 -11.93 5.11 4.97
N LEU A 50 -11.05 6.07 5.21
CA LEU A 50 -10.92 7.27 4.36
C LEU A 50 -10.56 6.90 2.92
N TYR A 51 -9.62 5.99 2.74
CA TYR A 51 -9.21 5.53 1.42
C TYR A 51 -10.35 4.83 0.67
N LEU A 52 -11.00 3.84 1.30
CA LEU A 52 -12.08 3.08 0.66
C LEU A 52 -13.31 3.95 0.39
N THR A 53 -13.64 4.88 1.28
CA THR A 53 -14.71 5.85 1.05
C THR A 53 -14.37 6.78 -0.10
N GLY A 54 -13.15 7.30 -0.13
CA GLY A 54 -12.68 8.14 -1.25
C GLY A 54 -12.67 7.40 -2.58
N LEU A 55 -12.16 6.15 -2.59
CA LEU A 55 -12.18 5.29 -3.76
C LEU A 55 -13.61 5.06 -4.27
N LEU A 56 -14.54 4.70 -3.37
CA LEU A 56 -15.94 4.45 -3.71
C LEU A 56 -16.59 5.71 -4.30
N ILE A 57 -16.40 6.86 -3.67
CA ILE A 57 -16.91 8.14 -4.17
C ILE A 57 -16.34 8.45 -5.55
N PHE A 58 -15.04 8.34 -5.73
CA PHE A 58 -14.37 8.70 -6.98
C PHE A 58 -14.76 7.78 -8.14
N VAL A 59 -14.90 6.47 -7.85
CA VAL A 59 -15.17 5.43 -8.84
C VAL A 59 -16.65 5.36 -9.22
N LEU A 60 -17.57 5.53 -8.26
CA LEU A 60 -19.00 5.35 -8.50
C LEU A 60 -19.75 6.66 -8.75
N LEU A 61 -19.24 7.80 -8.28
CA LEU A 61 -19.91 9.09 -8.50
C LEU A 61 -19.25 9.90 -9.63
N PRO A 62 -20.01 10.79 -10.31
CA PRO A 62 -21.42 11.02 -10.11
C PRO A 62 -22.30 9.97 -10.79
N ILE A 63 -23.34 9.54 -10.09
CA ILE A 63 -24.44 8.80 -10.71
C ILE A 63 -25.28 9.81 -11.48
N PRO A 64 -25.65 9.54 -12.75
CA PRO A 64 -26.49 10.46 -13.52
C PRO A 64 -27.81 10.73 -12.80
N SER A 65 -28.19 12.00 -12.69
CA SER A 65 -29.49 12.42 -12.11
C SER A 65 -30.69 11.99 -12.98
N ASP A 66 -30.46 11.91 -14.28
CA ASP A 66 -31.39 11.31 -15.24
C ASP A 66 -30.68 10.14 -15.95
N PRO A 67 -30.87 8.91 -15.49
CA PRO A 67 -30.21 7.75 -16.07
C PRO A 67 -30.65 7.48 -17.52
N GLN A 68 -31.90 7.79 -17.89
CA GLN A 68 -32.40 7.54 -19.25
C GLN A 68 -31.78 8.51 -20.24
N ALA A 69 -31.73 9.79 -19.90
CA ALA A 69 -31.08 10.80 -20.74
C ALA A 69 -29.56 10.54 -20.85
N ALA A 70 -28.91 10.13 -19.75
CA ALA A 70 -27.53 9.75 -19.79
C ALA A 70 -27.27 8.56 -20.71
N CYS A 71 -28.11 7.51 -20.64
CA CYS A 71 -27.99 6.34 -21.51
C CYS A 71 -28.19 6.67 -22.97
N ALA A 72 -29.09 7.61 -23.30
CA ALA A 72 -29.31 8.06 -24.67
C ALA A 72 -28.12 8.90 -25.22
N ALA A 73 -27.38 9.57 -24.33
CA ALA A 73 -26.26 10.44 -24.70
C ALA A 73 -24.92 9.69 -24.79
N ILE A 74 -24.78 8.52 -24.16
CA ILE A 74 -23.56 7.74 -24.17
C ILE A 74 -23.37 7.06 -25.51
N LEU A 75 -22.47 7.61 -26.31
CA LEU A 75 -21.87 6.92 -27.44
C LEU A 75 -20.88 5.91 -26.79
N HIS A 76 -21.16 4.61 -26.88
CA HIS A 76 -20.36 3.55 -26.35
C HIS A 76 -18.99 3.50 -27.07
N TRP A 77 -17.94 3.95 -26.39
CA TRP A 77 -16.57 3.87 -26.84
C TRP A 77 -15.78 3.02 -25.84
N ASP A 78 -16.27 1.80 -25.59
CA ASP A 78 -15.54 0.88 -24.72
C ASP A 78 -14.16 0.58 -25.32
N ASN A 79 -13.12 0.74 -24.51
CA ASN A 79 -11.76 0.49 -24.92
C ASN A 79 -11.30 -0.89 -24.43
N TYR A 80 -11.33 -1.86 -25.34
CA TYR A 80 -10.83 -3.22 -25.06
C TYR A 80 -9.39 -3.45 -25.58
N MET A 81 -8.77 -2.44 -26.20
CA MET A 81 -7.42 -2.54 -26.74
C MET A 81 -6.43 -2.01 -25.70
N PRO A 82 -5.48 -2.85 -25.21
CA PRO A 82 -4.43 -2.37 -24.33
C PRO A 82 -3.67 -1.19 -24.93
N PHE A 83 -3.43 -0.18 -24.10
CA PHE A 83 -2.80 1.10 -24.49
C PHE A 83 -3.60 1.98 -25.44
N GLY A 84 -4.90 1.69 -25.60
CA GLY A 84 -5.81 2.53 -26.42
C GLY A 84 -5.94 3.95 -25.89
N SER A 85 -5.97 4.12 -24.58
CA SER A 85 -6.01 5.43 -23.91
C SER A 85 -4.74 6.25 -24.16
N LEU A 86 -3.57 5.63 -24.23
CA LEU A 86 -2.31 6.31 -24.60
C LEU A 86 -2.33 6.78 -26.06
N ASN A 87 -2.87 5.95 -26.96
CA ASN A 87 -3.03 6.33 -28.36
C ASN A 87 -4.02 7.50 -28.48
N ALA A 88 -5.15 7.44 -27.75
CA ALA A 88 -6.12 8.53 -27.71
C ALA A 88 -5.50 9.85 -27.23
N VAL A 89 -4.65 9.82 -26.20
CA VAL A 89 -3.88 11.00 -25.76
C VAL A 89 -3.02 11.54 -26.90
N ALA A 90 -2.26 10.67 -27.58
CA ALA A 90 -1.38 11.07 -28.67
C ALA A 90 -2.15 11.67 -29.86
N ASP A 91 -3.28 11.08 -30.20
CA ASP A 91 -4.13 11.54 -31.32
C ASP A 91 -4.78 12.90 -31.00
N GLN A 92 -5.31 13.09 -29.78
CA GLN A 92 -5.87 14.38 -29.38
C GLN A 92 -4.83 15.52 -29.44
N PHE A 93 -3.59 15.26 -29.01
CA PHE A 93 -2.51 16.26 -29.13
C PHE A 93 -2.11 16.50 -30.59
N ARG A 94 -2.11 15.47 -31.43
CA ARG A 94 -1.78 15.57 -32.85
C ARG A 94 -2.83 16.39 -33.61
N ASP A 95 -4.10 16.24 -33.22
CA ASP A 95 -5.25 16.99 -33.82
C ASP A 95 -5.39 18.42 -33.27
N GLY A 96 -4.50 18.83 -32.33
CA GLY A 96 -4.52 20.14 -31.71
C GLY A 96 -5.52 20.29 -30.55
N GLU A 97 -6.21 19.22 -30.16
CA GLU A 97 -7.19 19.18 -29.07
C GLU A 97 -6.51 19.08 -27.69
N THR A 98 -5.67 20.08 -27.37
CA THR A 98 -4.78 20.06 -26.20
C THR A 98 -5.52 19.85 -24.89
N LEU A 99 -6.69 20.46 -24.70
CA LEU A 99 -7.48 20.30 -23.47
C LEU A 99 -7.94 18.84 -23.30
N ARG A 100 -8.48 18.24 -24.34
CA ARG A 100 -8.92 16.83 -24.31
C ARG A 100 -7.77 15.89 -24.08
N GLY A 101 -6.65 16.07 -24.81
CA GLY A 101 -5.43 15.28 -24.60
C GLY A 101 -4.92 15.36 -23.16
N THR A 102 -4.95 16.56 -22.56
CA THR A 102 -4.55 16.76 -21.16
C THR A 102 -5.50 16.05 -20.19
N LEU A 103 -6.81 16.09 -20.41
CA LEU A 103 -7.80 15.41 -19.57
C LEU A 103 -7.64 13.89 -19.64
N TYR A 104 -7.41 13.32 -20.83
CA TYR A 104 -7.11 11.88 -20.99
C TYR A 104 -5.81 11.49 -20.27
N ALA A 105 -4.75 12.28 -20.44
CA ALA A 105 -3.48 12.03 -19.73
C ALA A 105 -3.66 12.10 -18.21
N LEU A 106 -4.45 13.07 -17.73
CA LEU A 106 -4.75 13.23 -16.32
C LEU A 106 -5.53 12.03 -15.77
N SER A 107 -6.48 11.47 -16.51
CA SER A 107 -7.23 10.28 -16.07
C SER A 107 -6.30 9.08 -15.84
N ILE A 108 -5.35 8.84 -16.74
CA ILE A 108 -4.34 7.79 -16.60
C ILE A 108 -3.53 7.98 -15.30
N VAL A 109 -3.05 9.21 -15.06
CA VAL A 109 -2.26 9.54 -13.86
C VAL A 109 -3.10 9.39 -12.59
N LEU A 110 -4.37 9.81 -12.63
CA LEU A 110 -5.28 9.70 -11.48
C LEU A 110 -5.60 8.25 -11.14
N ASN A 111 -5.78 7.36 -12.11
CA ASN A 111 -5.98 5.93 -11.87
C ASN A 111 -4.77 5.32 -11.16
N ILE A 112 -3.55 5.61 -11.63
CA ILE A 112 -2.32 5.19 -10.94
C ILE A 112 -2.30 5.74 -9.51
N ALA A 113 -2.50 7.04 -9.33
CA ALA A 113 -2.44 7.70 -8.03
C ALA A 113 -3.51 7.19 -7.06
N LEU A 114 -4.70 6.87 -7.56
CA LEU A 114 -5.81 6.36 -6.76
C LEU A 114 -5.52 4.96 -6.17
N PHE A 115 -4.79 4.11 -6.90
CA PHE A 115 -4.46 2.75 -6.47
C PHE A 115 -3.12 2.64 -5.73
N MET A 116 -2.27 3.67 -5.73
CA MET A 116 -1.03 3.66 -4.93
C MET A 116 -1.30 3.49 -3.43
N PRO A 117 -2.28 4.18 -2.79
CA PRO A 117 -2.58 3.97 -1.38
C PRO A 117 -3.04 2.54 -1.07
N LEU A 118 -3.73 1.86 -1.99
CA LEU A 118 -4.12 0.45 -1.81
C LEU A 118 -2.89 -0.42 -1.55
N GLY A 119 -1.90 -0.36 -2.44
CA GLY A 119 -0.68 -1.14 -2.33
C GLY A 119 0.12 -0.81 -1.06
N ALA A 120 0.26 0.47 -0.75
CA ALA A 120 0.98 0.93 0.43
C ALA A 120 0.29 0.49 1.74
N LEU A 121 -1.03 0.73 1.87
CA LEU A 121 -1.80 0.39 3.07
C LEU A 121 -1.88 -1.13 3.27
N ALA A 122 -2.05 -1.91 2.19
CA ALA A 122 -2.10 -3.36 2.26
C ALA A 122 -0.79 -3.95 2.79
N GLU A 123 0.34 -3.54 2.22
CA GLU A 123 1.66 -3.99 2.66
C GLU A 123 1.99 -3.51 4.08
N MET A 124 1.66 -2.27 4.42
CA MET A 124 1.85 -1.73 5.77
C MET A 124 1.04 -2.52 6.80
N THR A 125 -0.23 -2.78 6.51
CA THR A 125 -1.12 -3.57 7.38
C THR A 125 -0.55 -4.97 7.62
N TRP A 126 -0.07 -5.63 6.56
CA TRP A 126 0.52 -6.97 6.66
C TRP A 126 1.78 -6.96 7.52
N ARG A 127 2.67 -5.98 7.33
CA ARG A 127 3.90 -5.84 8.13
C ARG A 127 3.61 -5.64 9.60
N ILE A 128 2.67 -4.75 9.93
CA ILE A 128 2.28 -4.47 11.33
C ILE A 128 1.68 -5.74 11.97
N ARG A 129 0.78 -6.43 11.28
CA ARG A 129 0.17 -7.67 11.82
C ARG A 129 1.21 -8.76 12.05
N ARG A 130 2.18 -8.91 11.13
CA ARG A 130 3.24 -9.90 11.27
C ARG A 130 4.21 -9.54 12.39
N SER A 131 4.55 -8.26 12.57
CA SER A 131 5.40 -7.79 13.66
C SER A 131 4.79 -8.08 15.02
N ARG A 132 3.50 -7.88 15.20
CA ARG A 132 2.80 -8.18 16.46
C ARG A 132 2.88 -9.66 16.82
N LYS A 133 2.67 -10.55 15.85
CA LYS A 133 2.81 -12.01 16.07
C LYS A 133 4.24 -12.45 16.39
N ALA A 134 5.24 -11.74 15.88
CA ALA A 134 6.65 -12.07 16.11
C ALA A 134 7.20 -11.41 17.38
N SER A 135 6.62 -10.33 17.89
CA SER A 135 7.03 -9.66 19.14
C SER A 135 6.75 -10.49 20.39
N GLU A 136 5.89 -11.52 20.27
CA GLU A 136 5.72 -12.51 21.35
C GLU A 136 6.90 -13.48 21.46
N SER A 137 7.82 -13.50 20.48
CA SER A 137 8.89 -14.50 20.40
C SER A 137 10.32 -14.00 20.13
N LEU A 138 10.54 -12.71 19.75
CA LEU A 138 11.87 -12.21 19.36
C LEU A 138 12.05 -10.71 19.66
N PRO A 139 13.30 -10.24 19.95
CA PRO A 139 13.62 -8.83 20.11
C PRO A 139 13.29 -8.02 18.86
N ASP A 140 12.79 -6.80 19.05
CA ASP A 140 12.42 -5.88 17.97
C ASP A 140 13.66 -5.39 17.20
N ASP A 141 13.83 -5.84 15.97
CA ASP A 141 14.76 -5.24 15.03
C ASP A 141 14.04 -4.07 14.31
N GLY A 142 14.25 -2.84 14.75
CA GLY A 142 13.59 -1.61 14.26
C GLY A 142 13.63 -1.36 12.73
N GLY A 143 14.16 -2.30 11.94
CA GLY A 143 14.30 -2.22 10.50
C GLY A 143 13.20 -2.89 9.65
N ARG A 144 12.10 -3.35 10.26
CA ARG A 144 11.10 -4.18 9.55
C ARG A 144 10.35 -3.47 8.42
N LEU A 145 10.08 -2.16 8.55
CA LEU A 145 9.38 -1.40 7.50
C LEU A 145 10.28 -1.04 6.32
N THR A 146 11.58 -0.94 6.54
CA THR A 146 12.56 -0.59 5.51
C THR A 146 13.08 -1.81 4.74
N ARG A 147 12.73 -3.03 5.18
CA ARG A 147 13.18 -4.27 4.54
C ARG A 147 12.54 -4.43 3.16
N ALA A 148 13.32 -4.91 2.18
CA ALA A 148 12.85 -5.21 0.83
C ALA A 148 11.66 -6.18 0.84
N ILE A 149 10.72 -5.96 -0.08
CA ILE A 149 9.49 -6.74 -0.18
C ILE A 149 9.75 -7.94 -1.11
N PRO A 150 9.50 -9.20 -0.66
CA PRO A 150 9.62 -10.38 -1.51
C PRO A 150 8.70 -10.30 -2.73
N THR A 151 9.19 -10.75 -3.88
CA THR A 151 8.45 -10.72 -5.15
C THR A 151 7.09 -11.40 -5.06
N GLN A 152 7.00 -12.56 -4.39
CA GLN A 152 5.73 -13.27 -4.19
C GLN A 152 4.67 -12.40 -3.52
N ARG A 153 5.04 -11.59 -2.54
CA ARG A 153 4.12 -10.69 -1.84
C ARG A 153 3.69 -9.52 -2.71
N VAL A 154 4.62 -8.98 -3.51
CA VAL A 154 4.28 -7.97 -4.52
C VAL A 154 3.25 -8.51 -5.49
N LEU A 155 3.42 -9.74 -5.98
CA LEU A 155 2.47 -10.40 -6.89
C LEU A 155 1.09 -10.60 -6.24
N VAL A 156 1.03 -10.96 -4.97
CA VAL A 156 -0.26 -11.08 -4.25
C VAL A 156 -1.00 -9.75 -4.21
N TRP A 157 -0.31 -8.66 -3.85
CA TRP A 157 -0.95 -7.34 -3.82
C TRP A 157 -1.33 -6.85 -5.21
N LEU A 158 -0.51 -7.13 -6.21
CA LEU A 158 -0.81 -6.84 -7.61
C LEU A 158 -2.09 -7.57 -8.05
N MET A 159 -2.21 -8.86 -7.76
CA MET A 159 -3.42 -9.63 -8.05
C MET A 159 -4.66 -9.04 -7.36
N ILE A 160 -4.57 -8.68 -6.08
CA ILE A 160 -5.69 -8.08 -5.34
C ILE A 160 -6.09 -6.74 -5.97
N GLY A 161 -5.13 -5.88 -6.30
CA GLY A 161 -5.40 -4.61 -6.98
C GLY A 161 -6.04 -4.79 -8.35
N THR A 162 -5.55 -5.73 -9.15
CA THR A 162 -6.12 -6.07 -10.46
C THR A 162 -7.55 -6.60 -10.33
N LEU A 163 -7.81 -7.52 -9.40
CA LEU A 163 -9.15 -8.05 -9.17
C LEU A 163 -10.13 -6.97 -8.70
N LEU A 164 -9.68 -6.06 -7.82
CA LEU A 164 -10.50 -4.93 -7.40
C LEU A 164 -10.81 -4.00 -8.58
N SER A 165 -9.83 -3.73 -9.43
CA SER A 165 -10.04 -2.92 -10.63
C SER A 165 -11.03 -3.59 -11.60
N CYS A 166 -10.88 -4.88 -11.85
CA CYS A 166 -11.83 -5.62 -12.68
C CYS A 166 -13.27 -5.60 -12.10
N LEU A 167 -13.38 -5.66 -10.77
CA LEU A 167 -14.68 -5.57 -10.10
C LEU A 167 -15.31 -4.17 -10.29
N ILE A 168 -14.49 -3.13 -10.24
CA ILE A 168 -14.92 -1.75 -10.52
C ILE A 168 -15.44 -1.63 -11.94
N GLU A 169 -14.64 -2.06 -12.94
CA GLU A 169 -15.04 -2.04 -14.35
C GLU A 169 -16.32 -2.84 -14.58
N PHE A 170 -16.44 -4.02 -13.97
CA PHE A 170 -17.65 -4.84 -14.04
C PHE A 170 -18.87 -4.13 -13.42
N THR A 171 -18.68 -3.43 -12.29
CA THR A 171 -19.75 -2.66 -11.65
C THR A 171 -20.22 -1.51 -12.55
N GLN A 172 -19.30 -0.83 -13.24
CA GLN A 172 -19.61 0.24 -14.19
C GLN A 172 -20.27 -0.31 -15.44
N TYR A 173 -19.77 -1.42 -15.98
CA TYR A 173 -20.33 -2.12 -17.14
C TYR A 173 -21.77 -2.55 -16.91
N THR A 174 -22.09 -3.09 -15.76
CA THR A 174 -23.43 -3.56 -15.41
C THR A 174 -24.40 -2.45 -14.98
N GLY A 175 -23.97 -1.18 -15.07
CA GLY A 175 -24.80 -0.07 -14.59
C GLY A 175 -25.12 -0.18 -13.10
N LEU A 176 -24.10 -0.41 -12.25
CA LEU A 176 -24.28 -0.63 -10.81
C LEU A 176 -25.22 -1.81 -10.52
N PHE A 177 -24.98 -2.95 -11.18
CA PHE A 177 -25.81 -4.16 -11.08
C PHE A 177 -27.27 -3.93 -11.48
N GLY A 178 -27.50 -3.07 -12.49
CA GLY A 178 -28.83 -2.79 -13.03
C GLY A 178 -29.58 -1.64 -12.36
N LEU A 179 -28.94 -0.91 -11.42
CA LEU A 179 -29.53 0.32 -10.88
C LEU A 179 -29.58 1.46 -11.92
N VAL A 180 -28.64 1.47 -12.85
CA VAL A 180 -28.65 2.32 -14.03
C VAL A 180 -28.93 1.44 -15.25
N PRO A 181 -29.84 1.81 -16.14
CA PRO A 181 -30.31 0.94 -17.23
C PRO A 181 -29.30 0.73 -18.37
N CYS A 182 -28.10 1.29 -18.25
CA CYS A 182 -27.01 1.16 -19.22
C CYS A 182 -25.63 1.21 -18.54
N THR A 183 -24.57 0.92 -19.30
CA THR A 183 -23.20 1.26 -18.92
C THR A 183 -23.10 2.78 -18.81
N TYR A 184 -22.94 3.31 -17.61
CA TYR A 184 -22.93 4.77 -17.38
C TYR A 184 -21.52 5.38 -17.39
N ARG A 185 -20.49 4.56 -17.53
CA ARG A 185 -19.09 4.94 -17.73
C ARG A 185 -18.46 4.07 -18.80
N VAL A 186 -17.49 4.61 -19.51
CA VAL A 186 -16.69 3.87 -20.49
C VAL A 186 -15.90 2.78 -19.75
N VAL A 187 -16.02 1.55 -20.23
CA VAL A 187 -15.21 0.42 -19.74
C VAL A 187 -13.86 0.48 -20.45
N ASP A 188 -12.78 0.54 -19.69
CA ASP A 188 -11.44 0.71 -20.22
C ASP A 188 -10.45 -0.32 -19.62
N ILE A 189 -9.89 -1.15 -20.48
CA ILE A 189 -8.85 -2.12 -20.09
C ILE A 189 -7.60 -1.40 -19.55
N ASP A 190 -7.32 -0.19 -20.00
CA ASP A 190 -6.17 0.58 -19.55
C ASP A 190 -6.35 1.07 -18.11
N ASP A 191 -7.58 1.23 -17.63
CA ASP A 191 -7.87 1.51 -16.23
C ASP A 191 -7.43 0.33 -15.35
N VAL A 192 -7.65 -0.91 -15.80
CA VAL A 192 -7.17 -2.09 -15.09
C VAL A 192 -5.64 -2.13 -15.05
N ILE A 193 -4.99 -1.80 -16.16
CA ILE A 193 -3.51 -1.79 -16.27
C ILE A 193 -2.93 -0.69 -15.36
N THR A 194 -3.47 0.52 -15.42
CA THR A 194 -2.97 1.68 -14.65
C THR A 194 -3.23 1.53 -13.16
N ASN A 195 -4.37 0.98 -12.77
CA ASN A 195 -4.70 0.66 -11.38
C ASN A 195 -3.77 -0.44 -10.82
N ALA A 196 -3.47 -1.48 -11.62
CA ALA A 196 -2.48 -2.48 -11.24
C ALA A 196 -1.09 -1.87 -11.07
N LEU A 197 -0.67 -0.99 -11.98
CA LEU A 197 0.59 -0.23 -11.87
C LEU A 197 0.61 0.63 -10.61
N GLY A 198 -0.47 1.34 -10.31
CA GLY A 198 -0.62 2.12 -9.08
C GLY A 198 -0.42 1.27 -7.83
N THR A 199 -1.10 0.11 -7.76
CA THR A 199 -0.94 -0.85 -6.66
C THR A 199 0.52 -1.30 -6.53
N TYR A 200 1.17 -1.65 -7.63
CA TYR A 200 2.58 -2.05 -7.66
C TYR A 200 3.49 -0.95 -7.10
N LEU A 201 3.31 0.29 -7.57
CA LEU A 201 4.10 1.43 -7.13
C LEU A 201 3.89 1.70 -5.64
N GLY A 202 2.64 1.64 -5.15
CA GLY A 202 2.33 1.80 -3.73
C GLY A 202 3.04 0.78 -2.84
N VAL A 203 3.06 -0.48 -3.24
CA VAL A 203 3.81 -1.54 -2.53
C VAL A 203 5.31 -1.22 -2.54
N ARG A 204 5.89 -0.87 -3.70
CA ARG A 204 7.33 -0.66 -3.87
C ARG A 204 7.86 0.59 -3.19
N LEU A 205 7.06 1.66 -3.14
CA LEU A 205 7.46 2.94 -2.54
C LEU A 205 7.37 2.94 -1.01
N LEU A 206 6.56 2.06 -0.40
CA LEU A 206 6.39 2.01 1.05
C LEU A 206 7.72 1.96 1.84
N PRO A 207 8.75 1.15 1.50
CA PRO A 207 10.01 1.12 2.23
C PRO A 207 10.78 2.44 2.16
N PHE A 208 10.61 3.23 1.10
CA PHE A 208 11.24 4.54 0.94
C PHE A 208 10.52 5.60 1.78
N MET A 209 9.19 5.58 1.79
CA MET A 209 8.37 6.49 2.61
C MET A 209 8.57 6.26 4.12
N ALA A 210 8.92 5.05 4.53
CA ALA A 210 9.15 4.70 5.94
C ALA A 210 10.57 5.05 6.44
N ARG A 211 11.47 5.54 5.56
CA ARG A 211 12.84 5.94 5.92
C ARG A 211 12.97 7.41 6.31
N ASN A 212 12.03 8.23 5.86
CA ASN A 212 11.95 9.67 6.14
C ASN A 212 11.00 9.93 7.31
#